data_c23c2ddcc51b75e59859269dbcb9cff2
#
_entry.id   c23c2ddcc51b75e59859269dbcb9cff2
#
_cell.length_a   1.000
_cell.length_b   1.000
_cell.length_c   1.000
_cell.angle_alpha   90.00
_cell.angle_beta   90.00
_cell.angle_gamma   90.00
#
_symmetry.space_group_name_H-M   'P 1'
#
loop_
_entity.id
_entity.type
_entity.pdbx_description
1 polymer ?
#
loop_
_entity_poly.entity_id
_entity_poly.type
_entity_poly.pdbx_seq_one_letter_code
_entity_poly.pdbx_strand_id
1 'polypeptide(L)'
;MNAPSDIKAYMLQTGQRARAAARYVARADTDTKNRALLFAAKTMRRDVKKLISENAADVLSARAAGKDAAFLDRLTLMEKTVEQMAEGLEQVARLPDPVGQISELHQQPSGIKVGRMRVPLGVIGIIYESRPNVTADAAALCLKSGNASILRGGSESVRSNLAIAACVHEGLKSAGLPEAAVQVIGTSDRGAVGLLLTMNEYVDIIVPRGGKDLIERVMRESRIPTIKHLDGVCHVYIDEGADPDKAIRIADNAKTQRYGVCNAMETLLVNEKIAPAVLPPLAKIYADKGVELRGDEEARKLVSSMKPATEQDWYTEYLAPILAVRVVKDLDAAMGHIAKYGSQHTDAIVTENEARARRFLREVDSSSVLVNASTRFADGFEYGLGAEIGISTDKLHARGPVGLEGLTSQKFVVLGSGQIRT
;
A
#
# COMPACT_ATOMS: atom_id res chain seq x y z
N MET A 1 -26.30 -6.96 14.78
CA MET A 1 -25.99 -5.88 15.78
C MET A 1 -26.80 -4.67 15.39
N ASN A 2 -27.52 -4.07 16.35
CA ASN A 2 -28.27 -2.85 16.09
C ASN A 2 -27.28 -1.71 15.81
N ALA A 3 -27.55 -0.91 14.76
CA ALA A 3 -26.81 0.31 14.52
C ALA A 3 -26.83 1.21 15.78
N PRO A 4 -25.72 1.88 16.15
CA PRO A 4 -25.74 2.81 17.26
C PRO A 4 -26.81 3.86 17.01
N SER A 5 -27.62 4.15 18.03
CA SER A 5 -28.70 5.16 17.96
C SER A 5 -28.15 6.57 17.69
N ASP A 6 -26.90 6.82 18.03
CA ASP A 6 -26.15 8.05 17.74
C ASP A 6 -24.75 7.70 17.20
N ILE A 7 -24.59 7.80 15.88
CA ILE A 7 -23.33 7.53 15.20
C ILE A 7 -22.23 8.52 15.59
N LYS A 8 -22.58 9.77 15.91
CA LYS A 8 -21.58 10.79 16.31
C LYS A 8 -21.01 10.47 17.68
N ALA A 9 -21.87 10.15 18.65
CA ALA A 9 -21.43 9.75 20.00
C ALA A 9 -20.59 8.47 19.95
N TYR A 10 -20.99 7.47 19.15
CA TYR A 10 -20.22 6.24 18.95
C TYR A 10 -18.82 6.52 18.39
N MET A 11 -18.70 7.33 17.32
CA MET A 11 -17.43 7.66 16.72
C MET A 11 -16.54 8.50 17.63
N LEU A 12 -17.13 9.47 18.37
CA LEU A 12 -16.41 10.26 19.37
C LEU A 12 -15.80 9.36 20.44
N GLN A 13 -16.57 8.44 21.00
CA GLN A 13 -16.09 7.50 22.01
C GLN A 13 -14.99 6.60 21.45
N THR A 14 -15.14 6.14 20.20
CA THR A 14 -14.12 5.34 19.50
C THR A 14 -12.81 6.12 19.41
N GLY A 15 -12.84 7.37 18.98
CA GLY A 15 -11.67 8.24 18.89
C GLY A 15 -10.99 8.49 20.23
N GLN A 16 -11.76 8.82 21.26
CA GLN A 16 -11.24 9.02 22.62
C GLN A 16 -10.54 7.78 23.16
N ARG A 17 -11.15 6.61 23.00
CA ARG A 17 -10.58 5.33 23.44
C ARG A 17 -9.29 4.98 22.67
N ALA A 18 -9.26 5.21 21.33
CA ALA A 18 -8.06 5.00 20.52
C ALA A 18 -6.92 5.93 20.96
N ARG A 19 -7.21 7.22 21.16
CA ARG A 19 -6.22 8.22 21.62
C ARG A 19 -5.65 7.87 23.01
N ALA A 20 -6.47 7.40 23.92
CA ALA A 20 -6.02 6.93 25.23
C ALA A 20 -5.13 5.67 25.08
N ALA A 21 -5.56 4.68 24.27
CA ALA A 21 -4.82 3.44 24.06
C ALA A 21 -3.47 3.66 23.36
N ALA A 22 -3.38 4.61 22.41
CA ALA A 22 -2.15 4.93 21.70
C ALA A 22 -0.98 5.25 22.64
N ARG A 23 -1.24 5.90 23.77
CA ARG A 23 -0.21 6.20 24.77
C ARG A 23 0.38 4.96 25.44
N TYR A 24 -0.40 3.90 25.59
CA TYR A 24 0.07 2.63 26.15
C TYR A 24 0.86 1.83 25.12
N VAL A 25 0.36 1.76 23.89
CA VAL A 25 1.07 1.03 22.80
C VAL A 25 2.41 1.68 22.46
N ALA A 26 2.45 3.03 22.45
CA ALA A 26 3.69 3.77 22.19
C ALA A 26 4.80 3.53 23.22
N ARG A 27 4.46 3.06 24.43
CA ARG A 27 5.41 2.76 25.51
C ARG A 27 5.74 1.27 25.62
N ALA A 28 4.99 0.43 24.92
CA ALA A 28 5.18 -1.01 24.93
C ALA A 28 6.53 -1.36 24.32
N ASP A 29 7.28 -2.23 24.98
CA ASP A 29 8.49 -2.80 24.43
C ASP A 29 8.21 -3.78 23.30
N THR A 30 9.24 -4.13 22.58
CA THR A 30 9.18 -5.04 21.42
C THR A 30 8.60 -6.41 21.83
N ASP A 31 9.01 -6.95 22.97
CA ASP A 31 8.56 -8.27 23.44
C ASP A 31 7.07 -8.29 23.76
N THR A 32 6.56 -7.23 24.36
CA THR A 32 5.14 -7.07 24.66
C THR A 32 4.31 -7.02 23.39
N LYS A 33 4.73 -6.24 22.39
CA LYS A 33 4.08 -6.17 21.07
C LYS A 33 4.13 -7.53 20.37
N ASN A 34 5.29 -8.20 20.38
CA ASN A 34 5.46 -9.51 19.77
C ASN A 34 4.59 -10.58 20.45
N ARG A 35 4.52 -10.62 21.78
CA ARG A 35 3.63 -11.54 22.51
C ARG A 35 2.17 -11.36 22.10
N ALA A 36 1.70 -10.10 21.98
CA ALA A 36 0.34 -9.82 21.52
C ALA A 36 0.06 -10.38 20.12
N LEU A 37 0.98 -10.14 19.17
CA LEU A 37 0.86 -10.64 17.79
C LEU A 37 0.88 -12.15 17.70
N LEU A 38 1.83 -12.80 18.37
CA LEU A 38 1.97 -14.28 18.37
C LEU A 38 0.77 -14.95 19.03
N PHE A 39 0.21 -14.36 20.11
CA PHE A 39 -0.99 -14.88 20.74
C PHE A 39 -2.22 -14.70 19.82
N ALA A 40 -2.36 -13.57 19.15
CA ALA A 40 -3.42 -13.34 18.18
C ALA A 40 -3.36 -14.35 17.02
N ALA A 41 -2.16 -14.64 16.48
CA ALA A 41 -1.97 -15.66 15.46
C ALA A 41 -2.41 -17.07 15.93
N LYS A 42 -2.02 -17.44 17.18
CA LYS A 42 -2.48 -18.69 17.80
C LYS A 42 -4.00 -18.75 17.97
N THR A 43 -4.61 -17.61 18.36
CA THR A 43 -6.07 -17.49 18.52
C THR A 43 -6.78 -17.64 17.17
N MET A 44 -6.28 -17.05 16.09
CA MET A 44 -6.86 -17.20 14.73
C MET A 44 -6.86 -18.66 14.29
N ARG A 45 -5.76 -19.40 14.51
CA ARG A 45 -5.70 -20.84 14.21
C ARG A 45 -6.67 -21.65 15.05
N ARG A 46 -6.79 -21.36 16.35
CA ARG A 46 -7.76 -22.00 17.24
C ARG A 46 -9.21 -21.77 16.77
N ASP A 47 -9.53 -20.55 16.36
CA ASP A 47 -10.87 -20.10 16.07
C ASP A 47 -11.21 -20.11 14.57
N VAL A 48 -10.43 -20.83 13.74
CA VAL A 48 -10.58 -20.88 12.28
C VAL A 48 -12.02 -21.19 11.84
N LYS A 49 -12.69 -22.16 12.47
CA LYS A 49 -14.07 -22.52 12.15
C LYS A 49 -15.06 -21.38 12.43
N LYS A 50 -14.85 -20.64 13.52
CA LYS A 50 -15.67 -19.46 13.86
C LYS A 50 -15.46 -18.34 12.86
N LEU A 51 -14.20 -18.05 12.49
CA LEU A 51 -13.87 -17.03 11.48
C LEU A 51 -14.54 -17.32 10.13
N ILE A 52 -14.48 -18.57 9.68
CA ILE A 52 -15.12 -19.01 8.43
C ILE A 52 -16.65 -18.93 8.54
N SER A 53 -17.23 -19.29 9.67
CA SER A 53 -18.70 -19.23 9.89
C SER A 53 -19.21 -17.79 9.84
N GLU A 54 -18.53 -16.84 10.51
CA GLU A 54 -18.91 -15.42 10.46
C GLU A 54 -18.72 -14.84 9.05
N ASN A 55 -17.67 -15.25 8.35
CA ASN A 55 -17.43 -14.85 6.98
C ASN A 55 -18.49 -15.42 6.02
N ALA A 56 -18.89 -16.66 6.18
CA ALA A 56 -19.94 -17.27 5.36
C ALA A 56 -21.26 -16.47 5.43
N ALA A 57 -21.59 -15.91 6.61
CA ALA A 57 -22.77 -15.04 6.76
C ALA A 57 -22.62 -13.72 5.97
N ASP A 58 -21.43 -13.12 5.97
CA ASP A 58 -21.14 -11.93 5.17
C ASP A 58 -21.21 -12.23 3.66
N VAL A 59 -20.61 -13.34 3.23
CA VAL A 59 -20.62 -13.80 1.81
C VAL A 59 -22.05 -14.08 1.33
N LEU A 60 -22.88 -14.74 2.17
CA LEU A 60 -24.28 -14.99 1.84
C LEU A 60 -25.06 -13.69 1.65
N SER A 61 -24.87 -12.73 2.54
CA SER A 61 -25.50 -11.40 2.46
C SER A 61 -25.04 -10.62 1.22
N ALA A 62 -23.75 -10.67 0.89
CA ALA A 62 -23.20 -10.03 -0.30
C ALA A 62 -23.72 -10.65 -1.61
N ARG A 63 -23.85 -11.99 -1.65
CA ARG A 63 -24.43 -12.73 -2.77
C ARG A 63 -25.91 -12.37 -2.97
N ALA A 64 -26.67 -12.28 -1.89
CA ALA A 64 -28.08 -11.86 -1.92
C ALA A 64 -28.23 -10.40 -2.41
N ALA A 65 -27.24 -9.56 -2.14
CA ALA A 65 -27.16 -8.17 -2.64
C ALA A 65 -26.65 -8.05 -4.09
N GLY A 66 -26.46 -9.17 -4.82
CA GLY A 66 -26.08 -9.17 -6.23
C GLY A 66 -24.62 -8.80 -6.52
N LYS A 67 -23.71 -8.98 -5.56
CA LYS A 67 -22.29 -8.75 -5.79
C LYS A 67 -21.71 -9.76 -6.78
N ASP A 68 -20.79 -9.31 -7.64
CA ASP A 68 -20.16 -10.14 -8.67
C ASP A 68 -19.18 -11.20 -8.08
N ALA A 69 -18.79 -12.16 -8.93
CA ALA A 69 -17.93 -13.26 -8.52
C ALA A 69 -16.56 -12.79 -8.01
N ALA A 70 -15.97 -11.77 -8.63
CA ALA A 70 -14.67 -11.24 -8.23
C ALA A 70 -14.73 -10.54 -6.86
N PHE A 71 -15.84 -9.87 -6.55
CA PHE A 71 -16.11 -9.31 -5.23
C PHE A 71 -16.25 -10.41 -4.17
N LEU A 72 -17.05 -11.45 -4.47
CA LEU A 72 -17.26 -12.57 -3.55
C LEU A 72 -15.97 -13.35 -3.29
N ASP A 73 -15.12 -13.53 -4.30
CA ASP A 73 -13.80 -14.16 -4.15
C ASP A 73 -12.92 -13.38 -3.17
N ARG A 74 -12.85 -12.06 -3.33
CA ARG A 74 -12.07 -11.19 -2.42
C ARG A 74 -12.61 -11.15 -0.99
N LEU A 75 -13.92 -11.33 -0.82
CA LEU A 75 -14.58 -11.33 0.50
C LEU A 75 -14.42 -12.66 1.23
N THR A 76 -14.29 -13.77 0.49
CA THR A 76 -14.33 -15.12 1.06
C THR A 76 -13.05 -15.47 1.83
N LEU A 77 -13.22 -15.92 3.07
CA LEU A 77 -12.17 -16.50 3.89
C LEU A 77 -12.22 -18.03 3.81
N MET A 78 -11.11 -18.62 3.44
CA MET A 78 -10.88 -20.08 3.53
C MET A 78 -9.89 -20.37 4.66
N GLU A 79 -9.76 -21.65 5.07
CA GLU A 79 -8.75 -22.06 6.07
C GLU A 79 -7.35 -21.57 5.70
N LYS A 80 -6.98 -21.70 4.42
CA LYS A 80 -5.70 -21.18 3.91
C LYS A 80 -5.55 -19.68 4.11
N THR A 81 -6.60 -18.88 3.92
CA THR A 81 -6.56 -17.43 4.12
C THR A 81 -6.38 -17.09 5.60
N VAL A 82 -7.04 -17.84 6.50
CA VAL A 82 -6.87 -17.67 7.95
C VAL A 82 -5.45 -18.03 8.37
N GLU A 83 -4.87 -19.10 7.83
CA GLU A 83 -3.48 -19.46 8.09
C GLU A 83 -2.52 -18.36 7.60
N GLN A 84 -2.72 -17.84 6.41
CA GLN A 84 -1.93 -16.72 5.87
C GLN A 84 -2.00 -15.45 6.76
N MET A 85 -3.17 -15.14 7.33
CA MET A 85 -3.30 -14.05 8.31
C MET A 85 -2.46 -14.34 9.57
N ALA A 86 -2.52 -15.56 10.10
CA ALA A 86 -1.74 -15.94 11.28
C ALA A 86 -0.23 -15.88 11.00
N GLU A 87 0.22 -16.42 9.87
CA GLU A 87 1.60 -16.31 9.39
C GLU A 87 2.05 -14.85 9.23
N GLY A 88 1.17 -13.99 8.70
CA GLY A 88 1.41 -12.55 8.55
C GLY A 88 1.66 -11.86 9.89
N LEU A 89 0.86 -12.17 10.93
CA LEU A 89 1.09 -11.66 12.28
C LEU A 89 2.44 -12.11 12.84
N GLU A 90 2.79 -13.38 12.67
CA GLU A 90 4.08 -13.94 13.10
C GLU A 90 5.25 -13.30 12.36
N GLN A 91 5.09 -13.04 11.06
CA GLN A 91 6.08 -12.35 10.26
C GLN A 91 6.30 -10.93 10.76
N VAL A 92 5.23 -10.16 10.97
CA VAL A 92 5.34 -8.80 11.52
C VAL A 92 5.97 -8.82 12.92
N ALA A 93 5.68 -9.82 13.76
CA ALA A 93 6.32 -9.97 15.06
C ALA A 93 7.85 -10.13 14.95
N ARG A 94 8.34 -10.80 13.91
CA ARG A 94 9.79 -11.01 13.66
C ARG A 94 10.50 -9.79 13.07
N LEU A 95 9.77 -8.83 12.50
CA LEU A 95 10.38 -7.63 11.93
C LEU A 95 11.08 -6.79 13.03
N PRO A 96 12.15 -6.07 12.69
CA PRO A 96 12.76 -5.11 13.59
C PRO A 96 11.74 -4.05 14.04
N ASP A 97 11.75 -3.73 15.33
CA ASP A 97 10.91 -2.68 15.87
C ASP A 97 11.57 -1.31 15.61
N PRO A 98 10.92 -0.40 14.89
CA PRO A 98 11.52 0.91 14.62
C PRO A 98 11.38 1.88 15.80
N VAL A 99 10.47 1.63 16.75
CA VAL A 99 10.17 2.59 17.82
C VAL A 99 11.32 2.69 18.80
N GLY A 100 11.75 3.91 19.08
CA GLY A 100 12.86 4.18 19.98
C GLY A 100 14.27 4.11 19.35
N GLN A 101 14.39 3.69 18.10
CA GLN A 101 15.67 3.71 17.40
C GLN A 101 16.17 5.15 17.25
N ILE A 102 17.44 5.40 17.65
CA ILE A 102 18.10 6.70 17.51
C ILE A 102 19.10 6.60 16.37
N SER A 103 18.99 7.52 15.41
CA SER A 103 19.92 7.67 14.29
C SER A 103 20.58 9.04 14.30
N GLU A 104 21.69 9.16 13.55
CA GLU A 104 22.36 10.45 13.29
C GLU A 104 22.75 11.20 14.57
N LEU A 105 23.21 10.49 15.62
CA LEU A 105 23.66 11.13 16.86
C LEU A 105 25.05 11.75 16.69
N HIS A 106 25.11 13.06 16.46
CA HIS A 106 26.33 13.80 16.20
C HIS A 106 26.58 14.86 17.28
N GLN A 107 27.85 15.04 17.66
CA GLN A 107 28.27 16.12 18.55
C GLN A 107 28.28 17.47 17.80
N GLN A 108 27.71 18.49 18.44
CA GLN A 108 27.65 19.84 17.90
C GLN A 108 28.76 20.69 18.48
N PRO A 109 29.14 21.82 17.86
CA PRO A 109 30.17 22.74 18.38
C PRO A 109 29.88 23.23 19.80
N SER A 110 28.61 23.33 20.20
CA SER A 110 28.19 23.70 21.56
C SER A 110 28.42 22.59 22.61
N GLY A 111 28.91 21.43 22.19
CA GLY A 111 29.15 20.28 23.07
C GLY A 111 27.94 19.36 23.30
N ILE A 112 26.74 19.75 22.88
CA ILE A 112 25.57 18.87 22.93
C ILE A 112 25.66 17.79 21.83
N LYS A 113 24.99 16.61 22.03
CA LYS A 113 24.79 15.61 20.99
C LYS A 113 23.35 15.68 20.53
N VAL A 114 23.13 15.76 19.22
CA VAL A 114 21.80 15.82 18.59
C VAL A 114 21.62 14.60 17.71
N GLY A 115 20.49 13.96 17.83
CA GLY A 115 20.10 12.82 16.99
C GLY A 115 18.61 12.82 16.72
N ARG A 116 18.15 11.80 15.98
CA ARG A 116 16.74 11.59 15.67
C ARG A 116 16.27 10.26 16.24
N MET A 117 15.14 10.28 16.95
CA MET A 117 14.50 9.07 17.51
C MET A 117 13.19 8.81 16.78
N ARG A 118 12.99 7.58 16.34
CA ARG A 118 11.70 7.14 15.77
C ARG A 118 10.64 7.03 16.85
N VAL A 119 9.46 7.56 16.57
CA VAL A 119 8.27 7.53 17.44
C VAL A 119 7.03 7.16 16.62
N PRO A 120 6.02 6.50 17.23
CA PRO A 120 4.76 6.21 16.55
C PRO A 120 4.10 7.49 16.02
N LEU A 121 3.30 7.36 14.95
CA LEU A 121 2.44 8.45 14.47
C LEU A 121 1.33 8.77 15.47
N GLY A 122 0.78 7.75 16.14
CA GLY A 122 -0.27 7.90 17.14
C GLY A 122 -1.48 7.01 16.88
N VAL A 123 -2.56 7.56 16.32
CA VAL A 123 -3.77 6.81 15.94
C VAL A 123 -3.91 6.83 14.42
N ILE A 124 -4.00 5.65 13.82
CA ILE A 124 -4.12 5.47 12.37
C ILE A 124 -5.55 5.04 12.04
N GLY A 125 -6.25 5.84 11.23
CA GLY A 125 -7.53 5.47 10.64
C GLY A 125 -7.31 4.72 9.34
N ILE A 126 -7.84 3.49 9.20
CA ILE A 126 -7.68 2.70 7.99
C ILE A 126 -9.06 2.39 7.43
N ILE A 127 -9.31 2.81 6.18
CA ILE A 127 -10.58 2.60 5.48
C ILE A 127 -10.31 1.64 4.33
N TYR A 128 -10.96 0.46 4.35
CA TYR A 128 -10.70 -0.58 3.36
C TYR A 128 -11.99 -1.25 2.88
N GLU A 129 -11.92 -1.85 1.70
CA GLU A 129 -13.05 -2.51 1.03
C GLU A 129 -12.84 -4.02 1.03
N SER A 130 -13.92 -4.78 1.14
CA SER A 130 -14.13 -6.21 0.79
C SER A 130 -12.92 -7.16 0.92
N ARG A 131 -12.03 -6.94 1.87
CA ARG A 131 -10.84 -7.76 2.14
C ARG A 131 -10.69 -7.93 3.64
N PRO A 132 -11.38 -8.90 4.26
CA PRO A 132 -11.35 -9.09 5.72
C PRO A 132 -9.95 -9.30 6.29
N ASN A 133 -9.03 -9.93 5.53
CA ASN A 133 -7.63 -10.13 5.93
C ASN A 133 -6.90 -8.81 6.25
N VAL A 134 -7.26 -7.70 5.61
CA VAL A 134 -6.67 -6.38 5.89
C VAL A 134 -6.85 -5.99 7.37
N THR A 135 -7.89 -6.48 8.04
CA THR A 135 -8.09 -6.26 9.48
C THR A 135 -6.90 -6.78 10.30
N ALA A 136 -6.40 -7.99 9.98
CA ALA A 136 -5.26 -8.59 10.65
C ALA A 136 -3.95 -7.86 10.30
N ASP A 137 -3.71 -7.62 9.01
CA ASP A 137 -2.50 -6.98 8.51
C ASP A 137 -2.34 -5.56 9.06
N ALA A 138 -3.42 -4.78 9.01
CA ALA A 138 -3.45 -3.40 9.51
C ALA A 138 -3.25 -3.35 11.04
N ALA A 139 -3.93 -4.23 11.79
CA ALA A 139 -3.76 -4.31 13.23
C ALA A 139 -2.32 -4.66 13.61
N ALA A 140 -1.71 -5.62 12.91
CA ALA A 140 -0.34 -6.07 13.17
C ALA A 140 0.68 -4.95 12.92
N LEU A 141 0.61 -4.30 11.76
CA LEU A 141 1.53 -3.23 11.40
C LEU A 141 1.40 -2.01 12.33
N CYS A 142 0.17 -1.61 12.66
CA CYS A 142 -0.07 -0.52 13.60
C CYS A 142 0.46 -0.86 15.00
N LEU A 143 0.15 -2.04 15.52
CA LEU A 143 0.62 -2.47 16.85
C LEU A 143 2.15 -2.55 16.91
N LYS A 144 2.80 -3.17 15.91
CA LYS A 144 4.25 -3.32 15.89
C LYS A 144 4.97 -1.99 15.80
N SER A 145 4.43 -1.03 15.05
CA SER A 145 4.95 0.34 14.94
C SER A 145 4.52 1.27 16.10
N GLY A 146 3.89 0.72 17.15
CA GLY A 146 3.53 1.45 18.37
C GLY A 146 2.28 2.32 18.25
N ASN A 147 1.47 2.14 17.22
CA ASN A 147 0.26 2.93 16.95
C ASN A 147 -1.01 2.22 17.42
N ALA A 148 -2.02 2.99 17.83
CA ALA A 148 -3.39 2.50 17.86
C ALA A 148 -4.04 2.64 16.48
N SER A 149 -5.08 1.85 16.22
CA SER A 149 -5.78 1.87 14.94
C SER A 149 -7.30 1.89 15.09
N ILE A 150 -7.96 2.60 14.15
CA ILE A 150 -9.40 2.58 13.94
C ILE A 150 -9.64 2.05 12.54
N LEU A 151 -10.21 0.85 12.44
CA LEU A 151 -10.37 0.08 11.23
C LEU A 151 -11.81 0.16 10.75
N ARG A 152 -12.02 0.63 9.52
CA ARG A 152 -13.34 0.71 8.88
C ARG A 152 -13.32 -0.10 7.59
N GLY A 153 -13.73 -1.34 7.68
CA GLY A 153 -13.92 -2.22 6.51
C GLY A 153 -15.23 -1.96 5.77
N GLY A 154 -15.40 -2.57 4.62
CA GLY A 154 -16.66 -2.55 3.86
C GLY A 154 -17.86 -3.03 4.70
N SER A 155 -19.05 -2.52 4.38
CA SER A 155 -20.29 -2.93 5.05
C SER A 155 -20.60 -4.41 4.90
N GLU A 156 -20.05 -5.02 3.86
CA GLU A 156 -20.21 -6.42 3.48
C GLU A 156 -19.33 -7.38 4.28
N SER A 157 -18.39 -6.88 5.07
CA SER A 157 -17.41 -7.69 5.82
C SER A 157 -17.42 -7.44 7.33
N VAL A 158 -18.47 -6.83 7.85
CA VAL A 158 -18.50 -6.37 9.25
C VAL A 158 -18.37 -7.53 10.24
N ARG A 159 -19.05 -8.67 10.02
CA ARG A 159 -18.96 -9.84 10.90
C ARG A 159 -17.55 -10.43 10.88
N SER A 160 -17.00 -10.62 9.68
CA SER A 160 -15.64 -11.12 9.48
C SER A 160 -14.62 -10.24 10.20
N ASN A 161 -14.70 -8.93 9.99
CA ASN A 161 -13.75 -7.97 10.57
C ASN A 161 -13.82 -7.96 12.10
N LEU A 162 -15.01 -8.04 12.70
CA LEU A 162 -15.19 -8.11 14.14
C LEU A 162 -14.69 -9.43 14.71
N ALA A 163 -14.89 -10.55 14.01
CA ALA A 163 -14.38 -11.85 14.45
C ALA A 163 -12.84 -11.88 14.43
N ILE A 164 -12.21 -11.32 13.40
CA ILE A 164 -10.75 -11.17 13.31
C ILE A 164 -10.24 -10.25 14.43
N ALA A 165 -10.90 -9.10 14.64
CA ALA A 165 -10.54 -8.16 15.71
C ALA A 165 -10.63 -8.82 17.11
N ALA A 166 -11.59 -9.71 17.34
CA ALA A 166 -11.70 -10.44 18.62
C ALA A 166 -10.44 -11.28 18.87
N CYS A 167 -9.88 -11.93 17.86
CA CYS A 167 -8.60 -12.67 17.99
C CYS A 167 -7.44 -11.74 18.35
N VAL A 168 -7.40 -10.55 17.73
CA VAL A 168 -6.38 -9.52 18.03
C VAL A 168 -6.56 -8.99 19.47
N HIS A 169 -7.80 -8.76 19.93
CA HIS A 169 -8.09 -8.32 21.29
C HIS A 169 -7.64 -9.34 22.35
N GLU A 170 -7.83 -10.64 22.10
CA GLU A 170 -7.27 -11.67 23.00
C GLU A 170 -5.74 -11.58 23.07
N GLY A 171 -5.09 -11.33 21.93
CA GLY A 171 -3.64 -11.10 21.87
C GLY A 171 -3.21 -9.89 22.70
N LEU A 172 -3.87 -8.75 22.51
CA LEU A 172 -3.62 -7.51 23.27
C LEU A 172 -3.79 -7.74 24.78
N LYS A 173 -4.90 -8.37 25.17
CA LYS A 173 -5.20 -8.69 26.58
C LYS A 173 -4.14 -9.61 27.19
N SER A 174 -3.69 -10.63 26.46
CA SER A 174 -2.66 -11.56 26.94
C SER A 174 -1.32 -10.89 27.21
N ALA A 175 -1.04 -9.78 26.51
CA ALA A 175 0.17 -8.98 26.65
C ALA A 175 0.00 -7.78 27.64
N GLY A 176 -1.18 -7.61 28.26
CA GLY A 176 -1.45 -6.48 29.13
C GLY A 176 -1.69 -5.15 28.40
N LEU A 177 -1.98 -5.20 27.11
CA LEU A 177 -2.27 -4.02 26.29
C LEU A 177 -3.78 -3.77 26.22
N PRO A 178 -4.22 -2.50 26.11
CA PRO A 178 -5.64 -2.17 26.03
C PRO A 178 -6.24 -2.67 24.70
N GLU A 179 -7.39 -3.34 24.75
CA GLU A 179 -8.12 -3.79 23.56
C GLU A 179 -8.47 -2.64 22.60
N ALA A 180 -8.67 -1.42 23.16
CA ALA A 180 -8.94 -0.21 22.40
C ALA A 180 -7.75 0.25 21.52
N ALA A 181 -6.59 -0.41 21.59
CA ALA A 181 -5.47 -0.18 20.67
C ALA A 181 -5.81 -0.58 19.23
N VAL A 182 -6.75 -1.53 19.05
CA VAL A 182 -7.27 -1.91 17.73
C VAL A 182 -8.79 -1.89 17.81
N GLN A 183 -9.44 -0.97 17.12
CA GLN A 183 -10.89 -0.86 17.11
C GLN A 183 -11.42 -1.03 15.67
N VAL A 184 -12.40 -1.91 15.53
CA VAL A 184 -13.15 -2.08 14.27
C VAL A 184 -14.49 -1.38 14.41
N ILE A 185 -14.82 -0.52 13.45
CA ILE A 185 -16.13 0.14 13.38
C ILE A 185 -17.19 -0.91 13.00
N GLY A 186 -18.04 -1.27 13.97
CA GLY A 186 -19.02 -2.35 13.88
C GLY A 186 -20.36 -1.92 13.27
N THR A 187 -20.41 -0.83 12.51
CA THR A 187 -21.64 -0.37 11.84
C THR A 187 -21.46 -0.28 10.32
N SER A 188 -22.54 -0.58 9.59
CA SER A 188 -22.61 -0.40 8.14
C SER A 188 -22.90 1.04 7.73
N ASP A 189 -23.19 1.95 8.67
CA ASP A 189 -23.50 3.34 8.37
C ASP A 189 -22.32 4.03 7.67
N ARG A 190 -22.58 4.56 6.46
CA ARG A 190 -21.60 5.28 5.66
C ARG A 190 -21.21 6.64 6.26
N GLY A 191 -22.04 7.18 7.16
CA GLY A 191 -21.75 8.40 7.91
C GLY A 191 -20.51 8.25 8.82
N ALA A 192 -20.24 7.03 9.31
CA ALA A 192 -19.03 6.75 10.08
C ALA A 192 -17.74 7.08 9.34
N VAL A 193 -17.70 6.89 8.01
CA VAL A 193 -16.52 7.24 7.19
C VAL A 193 -16.30 8.75 7.19
N GLY A 194 -17.33 9.55 6.93
CA GLY A 194 -17.21 11.02 6.92
C GLY A 194 -16.79 11.57 8.29
N LEU A 195 -17.31 10.99 9.39
CA LEU A 195 -16.88 11.33 10.73
C LEU A 195 -15.42 10.98 10.96
N LEU A 196 -14.98 9.76 10.60
CA LEU A 196 -13.59 9.34 10.76
C LEU A 196 -12.61 10.27 10.02
N LEU A 197 -12.96 10.72 8.82
CA LEU A 197 -12.13 11.62 8.00
C LEU A 197 -11.98 13.03 8.60
N THR A 198 -12.81 13.39 9.56
CA THR A 198 -12.81 14.73 10.18
C THR A 198 -12.42 14.74 11.66
N MET A 199 -12.05 13.58 12.22
CA MET A 199 -11.70 13.41 13.65
C MET A 199 -10.22 13.74 13.92
N ASN A 200 -9.72 14.87 13.45
CA ASN A 200 -8.32 15.28 13.57
C ASN A 200 -7.83 15.48 15.02
N GLU A 201 -8.73 15.59 16.02
CA GLU A 201 -8.37 15.58 17.43
C GLU A 201 -7.93 14.19 17.93
N TYR A 202 -8.43 13.13 17.29
CA TYR A 202 -8.26 11.75 17.74
C TYR A 202 -7.47 10.87 16.77
N VAL A 203 -7.39 11.23 15.49
CA VAL A 203 -6.73 10.46 14.43
C VAL A 203 -5.64 11.30 13.82
N ASP A 204 -4.45 10.74 13.68
CA ASP A 204 -3.26 11.44 13.20
C ASP A 204 -3.05 11.27 11.69
N ILE A 205 -3.45 10.13 11.13
CA ILE A 205 -3.31 9.84 9.70
C ILE A 205 -4.40 8.89 9.23
N ILE A 206 -4.80 9.01 7.96
CA ILE A 206 -5.73 8.11 7.28
C ILE A 206 -5.02 7.33 6.18
N VAL A 207 -5.29 6.03 6.11
CA VAL A 207 -4.81 5.13 5.05
C VAL A 207 -6.01 4.51 4.34
N PRO A 208 -6.38 4.99 3.15
CA PRO A 208 -7.41 4.35 2.34
C PRO A 208 -6.84 3.13 1.60
N ARG A 209 -7.62 2.04 1.55
CA ARG A 209 -7.32 0.78 0.87
C ARG A 209 -8.53 0.30 0.06
N GLY A 210 -8.74 0.84 -1.11
CA GLY A 210 -9.89 0.52 -1.97
C GLY A 210 -9.75 1.08 -3.36
N GLY A 211 -10.85 1.07 -4.11
CA GLY A 211 -10.89 1.61 -5.46
C GLY A 211 -10.79 3.13 -5.51
N LYS A 212 -10.65 3.65 -6.73
CA LYS A 212 -10.46 5.08 -7.03
C LYS A 212 -11.49 5.97 -6.36
N ASP A 213 -12.77 5.59 -6.39
CA ASP A 213 -13.88 6.37 -5.79
C ASP A 213 -13.67 6.60 -4.28
N LEU A 214 -13.18 5.58 -3.55
CA LEU A 214 -12.88 5.72 -2.13
C LEU A 214 -11.73 6.71 -1.91
N ILE A 215 -10.68 6.60 -2.70
CA ILE A 215 -9.49 7.45 -2.55
C ILE A 215 -9.83 8.90 -2.90
N GLU A 216 -10.57 9.14 -3.98
CA GLU A 216 -11.07 10.49 -4.35
C GLU A 216 -11.96 11.07 -3.25
N ARG A 217 -12.84 10.27 -2.66
CA ARG A 217 -13.65 10.69 -1.52
C ARG A 217 -12.78 11.09 -0.33
N VAL A 218 -11.79 10.28 0.03
CA VAL A 218 -10.84 10.59 1.12
C VAL A 218 -10.08 11.88 0.82
N MET A 219 -9.59 12.06 -0.41
CA MET A 219 -8.88 13.30 -0.81
C MET A 219 -9.75 14.54 -0.68
N ARG A 220 -11.04 14.44 -1.00
CA ARG A 220 -11.97 15.56 -0.95
C ARG A 220 -12.44 15.88 0.47
N GLU A 221 -12.66 14.86 1.30
CA GLU A 221 -13.35 15.01 2.58
C GLU A 221 -12.43 14.99 3.81
N SER A 222 -11.20 14.46 3.68
CA SER A 222 -10.31 14.32 4.84
C SER A 222 -9.74 15.66 5.30
N ARG A 223 -9.84 15.91 6.61
CA ARG A 223 -9.12 16.98 7.32
C ARG A 223 -7.85 16.47 8.01
N ILE A 224 -7.54 15.21 7.83
CA ILE A 224 -6.44 14.48 8.42
C ILE A 224 -5.45 14.15 7.31
N PRO A 225 -4.12 14.25 7.52
CA PRO A 225 -3.13 13.79 6.55
C PRO A 225 -3.40 12.35 6.09
N THR A 226 -3.10 12.05 4.85
CA THR A 226 -3.37 10.73 4.25
C THR A 226 -2.09 10.08 3.73
N ILE A 227 -2.02 8.75 3.79
CA ILE A 227 -1.05 7.93 3.05
C ILE A 227 -1.82 7.24 1.93
N LYS A 228 -1.59 7.63 0.68
CA LYS A 228 -2.40 7.18 -0.45
C LYS A 228 -1.67 7.21 -1.78
N HIS A 229 -2.20 6.48 -2.74
CA HIS A 229 -2.05 6.72 -4.18
C HIS A 229 -3.45 6.67 -4.82
N LEU A 230 -3.63 7.38 -5.94
CA LEU A 230 -4.92 7.42 -6.63
C LEU A 230 -5.04 6.27 -7.61
N ASP A 231 -4.06 6.13 -8.49
CA ASP A 231 -3.93 5.09 -9.52
C ASP A 231 -2.46 4.73 -9.76
N GLY A 232 -2.22 3.65 -10.48
CA GLY A 232 -0.91 3.10 -10.79
C GLY A 232 -0.65 3.09 -12.31
N VAL A 233 -0.62 4.24 -12.98
CA VAL A 233 -0.19 4.33 -14.38
C VAL A 233 1.33 4.21 -14.43
N CYS A 234 1.82 2.96 -14.45
CA CYS A 234 3.24 2.64 -14.40
C CYS A 234 3.84 2.46 -15.80
N HIS A 235 5.07 2.91 -15.99
CA HIS A 235 5.76 2.83 -17.27
C HIS A 235 7.00 1.93 -17.23
N VAL A 236 7.27 1.26 -18.34
CA VAL A 236 8.60 0.72 -18.65
C VAL A 236 9.08 1.42 -19.90
N TYR A 237 10.24 2.08 -19.84
CA TYR A 237 10.94 2.65 -20.99
C TYR A 237 12.08 1.74 -21.42
N ILE A 238 12.05 1.28 -22.67
CA ILE A 238 13.13 0.54 -23.30
C ILE A 238 13.98 1.54 -24.09
N ASP A 239 15.18 1.79 -23.59
CA ASP A 239 16.14 2.74 -24.16
C ASP A 239 16.89 2.17 -25.39
N GLU A 240 17.44 3.04 -26.25
CA GLU A 240 18.23 2.60 -27.43
C GLU A 240 19.43 1.72 -27.06
N GLY A 241 19.98 1.89 -25.86
CA GLY A 241 21.10 1.11 -25.35
C GLY A 241 20.69 -0.11 -24.51
N ALA A 242 19.46 -0.60 -24.63
CA ALA A 242 19.01 -1.78 -23.91
C ALA A 242 19.48 -3.08 -24.59
N ASP A 243 19.71 -4.12 -23.81
CA ASP A 243 19.76 -5.50 -24.28
C ASP A 243 18.33 -5.94 -24.65
N PRO A 244 18.05 -6.36 -25.90
CA PRO A 244 16.72 -6.68 -26.36
C PRO A 244 16.06 -7.84 -25.59
N ASP A 245 16.81 -8.89 -25.28
CA ASP A 245 16.27 -10.06 -24.57
C ASP A 245 15.91 -9.72 -23.12
N LYS A 246 16.74 -8.92 -22.46
CA LYS A 246 16.47 -8.38 -21.14
C LYS A 246 15.21 -7.50 -21.15
N ALA A 247 15.10 -6.61 -22.13
CA ALA A 247 13.98 -5.70 -22.29
C ALA A 247 12.66 -6.45 -22.48
N ILE A 248 12.65 -7.48 -23.33
CA ILE A 248 11.47 -8.32 -23.57
C ILE A 248 11.04 -9.03 -22.29
N ARG A 249 11.97 -9.67 -21.56
CA ARG A 249 11.64 -10.35 -20.31
C ARG A 249 11.09 -9.41 -19.25
N ILE A 250 11.67 -8.22 -19.10
CA ILE A 250 11.22 -7.21 -18.13
C ILE A 250 9.83 -6.70 -18.49
N ALA A 251 9.62 -6.30 -19.75
CA ALA A 251 8.34 -5.76 -20.22
C ALA A 251 7.21 -6.81 -20.14
N ASP A 252 7.49 -8.05 -20.53
CA ASP A 252 6.54 -9.15 -20.38
C ASP A 252 6.14 -9.35 -18.92
N ASN A 253 7.12 -9.51 -18.03
CA ASN A 253 6.85 -9.70 -16.60
C ASN A 253 6.10 -8.51 -15.98
N ALA A 254 6.50 -7.27 -16.32
CA ALA A 254 5.89 -6.06 -15.77
C ALA A 254 4.39 -5.97 -16.07
N LYS A 255 3.92 -6.50 -17.20
CA LYS A 255 2.49 -6.54 -17.54
C LYS A 255 1.82 -7.84 -17.12
N THR A 256 2.40 -8.99 -17.44
CA THR A 256 1.65 -10.26 -17.45
C THR A 256 1.77 -11.09 -16.17
N GLN A 257 2.69 -10.77 -15.28
CA GLN A 257 2.82 -11.48 -13.99
C GLN A 257 1.53 -11.34 -13.15
N ARG A 258 0.91 -10.14 -13.16
CA ARG A 258 -0.40 -9.90 -12.55
C ARG A 258 -0.98 -8.58 -13.08
N TYR A 259 -2.18 -8.61 -13.66
CA TYR A 259 -2.81 -7.44 -14.27
C TYR A 259 -3.44 -6.48 -13.25
N GLY A 260 -4.19 -7.01 -12.29
CA GLY A 260 -5.06 -6.23 -11.38
C GLY A 260 -4.33 -5.68 -10.16
N VAL A 261 -3.16 -5.06 -10.34
CA VAL A 261 -2.35 -4.46 -9.26
C VAL A 261 -1.71 -3.15 -9.73
N CYS A 262 -1.58 -2.20 -8.81
CA CYS A 262 -1.15 -0.84 -9.09
C CYS A 262 0.30 -0.69 -9.61
N ASN A 263 1.15 -1.69 -9.43
CA ASN A 263 2.53 -1.70 -9.95
C ASN A 263 2.69 -2.50 -11.25
N ALA A 264 1.59 -2.96 -11.87
CA ALA A 264 1.63 -3.51 -13.21
C ALA A 264 1.92 -2.40 -14.23
N MET A 265 2.68 -2.71 -15.27
CA MET A 265 2.93 -1.78 -16.37
C MET A 265 1.62 -1.51 -17.13
N GLU A 266 1.28 -0.22 -17.33
CA GLU A 266 0.11 0.20 -18.10
C GLU A 266 0.50 0.87 -19.41
N THR A 267 1.73 1.43 -19.46
CA THR A 267 2.30 2.00 -20.71
C THR A 267 3.72 1.52 -20.92
N LEU A 268 3.98 1.00 -22.12
CA LEU A 268 5.31 0.66 -22.61
C LEU A 268 5.81 1.79 -23.54
N LEU A 269 6.94 2.39 -23.19
CA LEU A 269 7.64 3.37 -24.00
C LEU A 269 8.85 2.70 -24.64
N VAL A 270 9.04 2.83 -25.94
CA VAL A 270 10.16 2.20 -26.65
C VAL A 270 10.88 3.22 -27.51
N ASN A 271 12.21 3.31 -27.37
CA ASN A 271 13.01 4.16 -28.23
C ASN A 271 12.91 3.73 -29.70
N GLU A 272 12.78 4.66 -30.63
CA GLU A 272 12.56 4.42 -32.05
C GLU A 272 13.63 3.53 -32.68
N LYS A 273 14.90 3.60 -32.23
CA LYS A 273 16.02 2.83 -32.78
C LYS A 273 15.95 1.34 -32.43
N ILE A 274 15.46 1.01 -31.22
CA ILE A 274 15.38 -0.39 -30.75
C ILE A 274 13.99 -0.99 -30.99
N ALA A 275 12.98 -0.18 -31.26
CA ALA A 275 11.60 -0.62 -31.44
C ALA A 275 11.44 -1.74 -32.48
N PRO A 276 12.10 -1.70 -33.66
CA PRO A 276 12.01 -2.81 -34.63
C PRO A 276 12.52 -4.16 -34.10
N ALA A 277 13.45 -4.16 -33.17
CA ALA A 277 14.02 -5.39 -32.60
C ALA A 277 13.15 -5.95 -31.46
N VAL A 278 12.47 -5.11 -30.69
CA VAL A 278 11.77 -5.56 -29.46
C VAL A 278 10.25 -5.64 -29.59
N LEU A 279 9.61 -4.75 -30.36
CA LEU A 279 8.14 -4.72 -30.44
C LEU A 279 7.52 -5.94 -31.13
N PRO A 280 8.03 -6.44 -32.30
CA PRO A 280 7.42 -7.60 -32.93
C PRO A 280 7.44 -8.88 -32.07
N PRO A 281 8.58 -9.30 -31.47
CA PRO A 281 8.62 -10.48 -30.63
C PRO A 281 7.79 -10.30 -29.35
N LEU A 282 7.79 -9.10 -28.76
CA LEU A 282 7.01 -8.80 -27.56
C LEU A 282 5.50 -8.83 -27.84
N ALA A 283 5.07 -8.29 -28.99
CA ALA A 283 3.68 -8.34 -29.42
C ALA A 283 3.17 -9.77 -29.60
N LYS A 284 4.02 -10.69 -30.10
CA LYS A 284 3.68 -12.11 -30.18
C LYS A 284 3.47 -12.72 -28.80
N ILE A 285 4.36 -12.45 -27.83
CA ILE A 285 4.23 -12.92 -26.46
C ILE A 285 2.93 -12.42 -25.84
N TYR A 286 2.60 -11.15 -26.02
CA TYR A 286 1.37 -10.57 -25.51
C TYR A 286 0.11 -11.13 -26.16
N ALA A 287 0.15 -11.38 -27.47
CA ALA A 287 -0.95 -12.03 -28.19
C ALA A 287 -1.22 -13.45 -27.65
N ASP A 288 -0.17 -14.24 -27.44
CA ASP A 288 -0.25 -15.60 -26.89
C ASP A 288 -0.84 -15.60 -25.46
N LYS A 289 -0.69 -14.50 -24.71
CA LYS A 289 -1.25 -14.29 -23.36
C LYS A 289 -2.57 -13.53 -23.35
N GLY A 290 -3.13 -13.20 -24.50
CA GLY A 290 -4.42 -12.52 -24.62
C GLY A 290 -4.36 -11.04 -24.20
N VAL A 291 -3.21 -10.37 -24.25
CA VAL A 291 -3.08 -8.94 -23.95
C VAL A 291 -3.43 -8.12 -25.19
N GLU A 292 -4.40 -7.23 -25.06
CA GLU A 292 -4.73 -6.22 -26.07
C GLU A 292 -3.68 -5.11 -26.09
N LEU A 293 -3.09 -4.83 -27.25
CA LEU A 293 -2.14 -3.74 -27.44
C LEU A 293 -2.81 -2.54 -28.10
N ARG A 294 -2.58 -1.34 -27.54
CA ARG A 294 -3.02 -0.05 -28.09
C ARG A 294 -1.79 0.79 -28.38
N GLY A 295 -1.45 0.95 -29.67
CA GLY A 295 -0.23 1.59 -30.11
C GLY A 295 -0.46 2.97 -30.73
N ASP A 296 0.54 3.85 -30.58
CA ASP A 296 0.63 5.05 -31.42
C ASP A 296 0.89 4.68 -32.89
N GLU A 297 0.94 5.67 -33.78
CA GLU A 297 1.13 5.44 -35.21
C GLU A 297 2.44 4.70 -35.52
N GLU A 298 3.54 5.06 -34.87
CA GLU A 298 4.86 4.46 -35.10
C GLU A 298 4.91 3.01 -34.59
N ALA A 299 4.36 2.70 -33.44
CA ALA A 299 4.25 1.32 -32.93
C ALA A 299 3.40 0.44 -33.88
N ARG A 300 2.30 1.00 -34.41
CA ARG A 300 1.41 0.30 -35.33
C ARG A 300 2.03 0.03 -36.70
N LYS A 301 2.99 0.83 -37.16
CA LYS A 301 3.79 0.53 -38.38
C LYS A 301 4.63 -0.73 -38.20
N LEU A 302 5.11 -0.99 -36.98
CA LEU A 302 5.91 -2.17 -36.65
C LEU A 302 5.04 -3.40 -36.31
N VAL A 303 3.86 -3.17 -35.71
CA VAL A 303 2.93 -4.22 -35.28
C VAL A 303 1.51 -3.82 -35.66
N SER A 304 1.09 -4.20 -36.88
CA SER A 304 -0.19 -3.79 -37.48
C SER A 304 -1.44 -4.33 -36.75
N SER A 305 -1.29 -5.33 -35.87
CA SER A 305 -2.39 -5.89 -35.07
C SER A 305 -2.75 -5.03 -33.86
N MET A 306 -1.96 -4.02 -33.51
CA MET A 306 -2.29 -3.09 -32.43
C MET A 306 -3.48 -2.22 -32.80
N LYS A 307 -4.40 -2.04 -31.85
CA LYS A 307 -5.45 -1.02 -31.96
C LYS A 307 -4.84 0.38 -31.86
N PRO A 308 -5.47 1.43 -32.45
CA PRO A 308 -4.98 2.79 -32.26
C PRO A 308 -5.15 3.22 -30.79
N ALA A 309 -4.07 3.73 -30.22
CA ALA A 309 -4.13 4.39 -28.92
C ALA A 309 -4.75 5.81 -29.06
N THR A 310 -5.49 6.21 -28.05
CA THR A 310 -6.03 7.55 -27.89
C THR A 310 -5.29 8.31 -26.80
N GLU A 311 -5.47 9.61 -26.68
CA GLU A 311 -4.87 10.39 -25.59
C GLU A 311 -5.29 9.86 -24.21
N GLN A 312 -6.52 9.34 -24.07
CA GLN A 312 -7.03 8.79 -22.83
C GLN A 312 -6.29 7.50 -22.40
N ASP A 313 -5.80 6.71 -23.36
CA ASP A 313 -5.06 5.49 -23.06
C ASP A 313 -3.79 5.76 -22.24
N TRP A 314 -3.14 6.92 -22.46
CA TRP A 314 -1.95 7.31 -21.71
C TRP A 314 -2.21 7.63 -20.23
N TYR A 315 -3.43 8.04 -19.88
CA TYR A 315 -3.85 8.32 -18.49
C TYR A 315 -4.52 7.13 -17.80
N THR A 316 -4.65 5.99 -18.51
CA THR A 316 -5.51 4.90 -18.03
C THR A 316 -4.73 3.83 -17.27
N GLU A 317 -5.11 3.59 -16.02
CA GLU A 317 -4.81 2.37 -15.29
C GLU A 317 -5.86 1.32 -15.69
N TYR A 318 -5.48 0.37 -16.57
CA TYR A 318 -6.43 -0.62 -17.09
C TYR A 318 -6.80 -1.69 -16.08
N LEU A 319 -5.85 -2.11 -15.23
CA LEU A 319 -6.00 -3.25 -14.31
C LEU A 319 -6.49 -4.54 -15.02
N ALA A 320 -6.20 -4.67 -16.29
CA ALA A 320 -6.69 -5.67 -17.23
C ALA A 320 -5.58 -6.08 -18.21
N PRO A 321 -5.76 -7.15 -19.00
CA PRO A 321 -4.82 -7.53 -20.04
C PRO A 321 -4.90 -6.56 -21.26
N ILE A 322 -4.64 -5.28 -21.00
CA ILE A 322 -4.57 -4.19 -21.99
C ILE A 322 -3.29 -3.40 -21.70
N LEU A 323 -2.54 -3.03 -22.74
CA LEU A 323 -1.30 -2.28 -22.63
C LEU A 323 -1.24 -1.19 -23.70
N ALA A 324 -0.96 0.04 -23.26
CA ALA A 324 -0.64 1.14 -24.16
C ALA A 324 0.84 1.06 -24.58
N VAL A 325 1.14 1.31 -25.86
CA VAL A 325 2.51 1.23 -26.43
C VAL A 325 2.80 2.50 -27.21
N ARG A 326 3.89 3.17 -26.89
CA ARG A 326 4.33 4.37 -27.59
C ARG A 326 5.80 4.28 -28.00
N VAL A 327 6.10 4.59 -29.26
CA VAL A 327 7.45 4.78 -29.74
C VAL A 327 7.87 6.22 -29.46
N VAL A 328 9.04 6.40 -28.84
CA VAL A 328 9.57 7.72 -28.47
C VAL A 328 10.95 7.92 -29.07
N LYS A 329 11.26 9.18 -29.38
CA LYS A 329 12.52 9.54 -30.06
C LYS A 329 13.75 9.27 -29.17
N ASP A 330 13.68 9.62 -27.89
CA ASP A 330 14.82 9.60 -26.99
C ASP A 330 14.37 9.54 -25.52
N LEU A 331 15.34 9.56 -24.61
CA LEU A 331 15.11 9.56 -23.16
C LEU A 331 14.31 10.79 -22.70
N ASP A 332 14.54 11.97 -23.30
CA ASP A 332 13.81 13.19 -22.92
C ASP A 332 12.31 13.09 -23.25
N ALA A 333 12.00 12.53 -24.43
CA ALA A 333 10.63 12.28 -24.83
C ALA A 333 9.95 11.24 -23.93
N ALA A 334 10.67 10.19 -23.50
CA ALA A 334 10.16 9.20 -22.56
C ALA A 334 9.86 9.83 -21.18
N MET A 335 10.81 10.58 -20.61
CA MET A 335 10.63 11.25 -19.33
C MET A 335 9.52 12.32 -19.39
N GLY A 336 9.42 13.05 -20.52
CA GLY A 336 8.33 14.00 -20.76
C GLY A 336 6.96 13.32 -20.80
N HIS A 337 6.86 12.12 -21.39
CA HIS A 337 5.64 11.31 -21.37
C HIS A 337 5.29 10.89 -19.93
N ILE A 338 6.23 10.33 -19.19
CA ILE A 338 6.05 9.91 -17.79
C ILE A 338 5.60 11.10 -16.93
N ALA A 339 6.24 12.26 -17.09
CA ALA A 339 5.88 13.45 -16.33
C ALA A 339 4.47 13.96 -16.61
N LYS A 340 3.98 13.80 -17.86
CA LYS A 340 2.65 14.25 -18.28
C LYS A 340 1.54 13.27 -17.88
N TYR A 341 1.76 11.98 -18.06
CA TYR A 341 0.71 10.96 -18.00
C TYR A 341 0.83 10.02 -16.81
N GLY A 342 2.01 9.93 -16.19
CA GLY A 342 2.28 9.04 -15.07
C GLY A 342 1.58 9.46 -13.79
N SER A 343 1.34 8.48 -12.93
CA SER A 343 0.71 8.64 -11.61
C SER A 343 1.70 8.86 -10.48
N GLN A 344 3.00 8.99 -10.78
CA GLN A 344 4.10 9.04 -9.81
C GLN A 344 4.21 7.77 -8.94
N HIS A 345 3.66 6.66 -9.42
CA HIS A 345 3.69 5.39 -8.69
C HIS A 345 5.01 4.65 -8.93
N THR A 346 5.21 4.05 -10.08
CA THR A 346 6.39 3.22 -10.36
C THR A 346 6.76 3.29 -11.84
N ASP A 347 8.00 3.68 -12.14
CA ASP A 347 8.50 3.77 -13.50
C ASP A 347 9.87 3.12 -13.62
N ALA A 348 10.13 2.45 -14.74
CA ALA A 348 11.37 1.72 -15.00
C ALA A 348 12.01 2.10 -16.33
N ILE A 349 13.34 2.08 -16.37
CA ILE A 349 14.14 2.12 -17.60
C ILE A 349 14.87 0.80 -17.79
N VAL A 350 14.93 0.33 -19.01
CA VAL A 350 15.82 -0.77 -19.42
C VAL A 350 16.92 -0.21 -20.30
N THR A 351 18.18 -0.27 -19.85
CA THR A 351 19.34 0.28 -20.56
C THR A 351 20.64 -0.31 -20.02
N GLU A 352 21.65 -0.46 -20.87
CA GLU A 352 23.03 -0.77 -20.47
C GLU A 352 23.88 0.52 -20.31
N ASN A 353 23.32 1.69 -20.62
CA ASN A 353 24.01 2.96 -20.48
C ASN A 353 23.83 3.54 -19.06
N GLU A 354 24.88 3.45 -18.25
CA GLU A 354 24.86 3.94 -16.86
C GLU A 354 24.54 5.44 -16.74
N ALA A 355 24.98 6.28 -17.67
CA ALA A 355 24.73 7.72 -17.59
C ALA A 355 23.23 8.01 -17.78
N ARG A 356 22.57 7.30 -18.71
CA ARG A 356 21.12 7.40 -18.93
C ARG A 356 20.35 6.81 -17.75
N ALA A 357 20.78 5.67 -17.21
CA ALA A 357 20.20 5.09 -16.01
C ALA A 357 20.23 6.07 -14.82
N ARG A 358 21.39 6.66 -14.53
CA ARG A 358 21.55 7.66 -13.46
C ARG A 358 20.69 8.91 -13.71
N ARG A 359 20.58 9.35 -14.96
CA ARG A 359 19.75 10.50 -15.33
C ARG A 359 18.27 10.18 -15.10
N PHE A 360 17.80 9.01 -15.53
CA PHE A 360 16.42 8.56 -15.30
C PHE A 360 16.09 8.48 -13.81
N LEU A 361 16.96 7.85 -13.00
CA LEU A 361 16.79 7.79 -11.53
C LEU A 361 16.66 9.16 -10.87
N ARG A 362 17.37 10.17 -11.38
CA ARG A 362 17.38 11.52 -10.81
C ARG A 362 16.19 12.38 -11.25
N GLU A 363 15.76 12.22 -12.52
CA GLU A 363 14.82 13.15 -13.16
C GLU A 363 13.38 12.65 -13.19
N VAL A 364 13.16 11.32 -13.11
CA VAL A 364 11.80 10.76 -12.97
C VAL A 364 11.35 10.85 -11.52
N ASP A 365 10.26 11.58 -11.29
CA ASP A 365 9.74 11.86 -9.95
C ASP A 365 8.60 10.91 -9.56
N SER A 366 8.93 9.62 -9.45
CA SER A 366 8.00 8.57 -9.01
C SER A 366 8.40 7.98 -7.66
N SER A 367 7.44 7.36 -6.98
CA SER A 367 7.68 6.77 -5.65
C SER A 367 8.67 5.60 -5.69
N SER A 368 8.71 4.91 -6.83
CA SER A 368 9.71 3.89 -7.13
C SER A 368 10.22 4.09 -8.55
N VAL A 369 11.53 4.22 -8.71
CA VAL A 369 12.19 4.35 -10.01
C VAL A 369 13.21 3.23 -10.14
N LEU A 370 13.08 2.40 -11.18
CA LEU A 370 13.86 1.18 -11.35
C LEU A 370 14.74 1.22 -12.59
N VAL A 371 15.87 0.55 -12.50
CA VAL A 371 16.77 0.31 -13.64
C VAL A 371 16.89 -1.19 -13.83
N ASN A 372 16.63 -1.68 -15.06
CA ASN A 372 16.79 -3.08 -15.45
C ASN A 372 16.00 -4.06 -14.55
N ALA A 373 14.84 -3.64 -14.07
CA ALA A 373 13.95 -4.45 -13.24
C ALA A 373 12.48 -4.20 -13.60
N SER A 374 11.66 -5.21 -13.39
CA SER A 374 10.21 -5.13 -13.59
C SER A 374 9.56 -4.21 -12.55
N THR A 375 8.58 -3.40 -12.95
CA THR A 375 7.79 -2.56 -12.04
C THR A 375 7.10 -3.39 -10.94
N ARG A 376 6.91 -4.71 -11.17
CA ARG A 376 6.33 -5.66 -10.20
C ARG A 376 7.16 -5.81 -8.92
N PHE A 377 8.43 -5.40 -8.91
CA PHE A 377 9.25 -5.36 -7.70
C PHE A 377 8.91 -4.20 -6.75
N ALA A 378 8.09 -3.22 -7.16
CA ALA A 378 7.65 -2.15 -6.27
C ALA A 378 6.61 -2.66 -5.24
N ASP A 379 7.08 -3.42 -4.28
CA ASP A 379 6.31 -4.17 -3.29
C ASP A 379 7.09 -4.23 -1.98
N GLY A 380 6.39 -4.17 -0.83
CA GLY A 380 7.03 -4.13 0.48
C GLY A 380 7.84 -5.38 0.83
N PHE A 381 7.47 -6.56 0.31
CA PHE A 381 8.25 -7.78 0.50
C PHE A 381 9.54 -7.74 -0.32
N GLU A 382 9.43 -7.41 -1.60
CA GLU A 382 10.55 -7.35 -2.51
C GLU A 382 11.56 -6.26 -2.10
N TYR A 383 11.09 -5.18 -1.48
CA TYR A 383 11.94 -4.10 -0.95
C TYR A 383 12.51 -4.41 0.45
N GLY A 384 12.25 -5.60 0.99
CA GLY A 384 12.78 -6.03 2.29
C GLY A 384 12.07 -5.43 3.51
N LEU A 385 10.91 -4.77 3.32
CA LEU A 385 10.12 -4.22 4.42
C LEU A 385 9.36 -5.32 5.19
N GLY A 386 9.25 -6.52 4.62
CA GLY A 386 8.59 -7.69 5.19
C GLY A 386 7.06 -7.61 5.25
N ALA A 387 6.47 -6.43 5.23
CA ALA A 387 5.03 -6.18 5.14
C ALA A 387 4.78 -4.73 4.77
N GLU A 388 3.62 -4.43 4.18
CA GLU A 388 3.20 -3.06 3.86
C GLU A 388 1.73 -2.82 4.18
N ILE A 389 1.42 -1.60 4.62
CA ILE A 389 0.04 -1.17 4.81
C ILE A 389 -0.58 -0.62 3.51
N GLY A 390 0.24 -0.26 2.56
CA GLY A 390 -0.09 0.32 1.27
C GLY A 390 1.09 0.99 0.61
N ILE A 391 0.84 1.60 -0.54
CA ILE A 391 1.83 2.39 -1.28
C ILE A 391 1.39 3.85 -1.27
N SER A 392 2.34 4.77 -1.17
CA SER A 392 2.08 6.21 -1.18
C SER A 392 2.83 6.87 -2.34
N THR A 393 2.14 7.74 -3.06
CA THR A 393 2.75 8.65 -4.04
C THR A 393 2.93 10.06 -3.47
N ASP A 394 2.48 10.32 -2.25
CA ASP A 394 2.66 11.60 -1.56
C ASP A 394 4.14 11.88 -1.29
N LYS A 395 4.54 13.16 -1.33
CA LYS A 395 5.93 13.58 -1.08
C LYS A 395 6.22 13.91 0.38
N LEU A 396 5.18 14.25 1.13
CA LEU A 396 5.29 14.51 2.55
C LEU A 396 5.12 13.21 3.33
N HIS A 397 6.01 12.96 4.28
CA HIS A 397 6.10 11.76 5.10
C HIS A 397 6.54 10.52 4.30
N ALA A 398 5.79 9.38 4.32
CA ALA A 398 6.18 8.13 3.64
C ALA A 398 5.84 8.17 2.14
N ARG A 399 6.75 7.69 1.29
CA ARG A 399 6.60 7.56 -0.16
C ARG A 399 7.05 6.18 -0.61
N GLY A 400 6.35 5.57 -1.57
CA GLY A 400 6.55 4.18 -1.98
C GLY A 400 5.80 3.19 -1.09
N PRO A 401 6.19 1.91 -1.06
CA PRO A 401 5.65 0.91 -0.14
C PRO A 401 5.85 1.34 1.32
N VAL A 402 4.77 1.32 2.12
CA VAL A 402 4.75 1.82 3.49
C VAL A 402 4.75 0.67 4.47
N GLY A 403 5.93 0.33 4.99
CA GLY A 403 6.14 -0.65 6.05
C GLY A 403 6.14 0.01 7.45
N LEU A 404 6.74 -0.69 8.44
CA LEU A 404 6.76 -0.26 9.84
C LEU A 404 7.38 1.12 10.05
N GLU A 405 8.49 1.43 9.35
CA GLU A 405 9.14 2.73 9.46
C GLU A 405 8.25 3.88 8.96
N GLY A 406 7.51 3.65 7.87
CA GLY A 406 6.56 4.63 7.33
C GLY A 406 5.36 4.90 8.23
N LEU A 407 5.10 4.03 9.22
CA LEU A 407 4.09 4.23 10.27
C LEU A 407 4.67 4.90 11.52
N THR A 408 5.89 5.44 11.42
CA THR A 408 6.56 6.21 12.47
C THR A 408 6.96 7.58 11.95
N SER A 409 7.23 8.52 12.86
CA SER A 409 7.87 9.80 12.59
C SER A 409 9.18 9.88 13.36
N GLN A 410 9.90 10.97 13.22
CA GLN A 410 11.14 11.22 13.94
C GLN A 410 11.02 12.50 14.76
N LYS A 411 11.44 12.45 16.04
CA LYS A 411 11.66 13.62 16.86
C LYS A 411 13.15 13.82 17.12
N PHE A 412 13.58 15.06 17.34
CA PHE A 412 14.92 15.33 17.79
C PHE A 412 15.12 14.88 19.24
N VAL A 413 16.27 14.29 19.52
CA VAL A 413 16.75 14.01 20.87
C VAL A 413 18.08 14.75 21.07
N VAL A 414 18.21 15.41 22.21
CA VAL A 414 19.39 16.20 22.55
C VAL A 414 19.94 15.71 23.87
N LEU A 415 21.20 15.31 23.86
CA LEU A 415 21.92 14.88 25.05
C LEU A 415 22.96 15.95 25.41
N GLY A 416 22.87 16.45 26.62
CA GLY A 416 23.80 17.47 27.17
C GLY A 416 24.35 17.05 28.52
N SER A 417 25.31 17.82 29.00
CA SER A 417 25.92 17.72 30.34
C SER A 417 25.92 19.10 31.06
N GLY A 418 24.92 19.92 30.78
CA GLY A 418 24.75 21.24 31.39
C GLY A 418 25.11 22.41 30.48
N GLN A 419 25.26 22.19 29.17
CA GLN A 419 25.49 23.27 28.21
C GLN A 419 24.31 24.25 28.19
N ILE A 420 24.65 25.55 28.15
CA ILE A 420 23.69 26.64 27.98
C ILE A 420 23.99 27.40 26.69
N ARG A 421 22.99 28.02 26.13
CA ARG A 421 23.12 28.89 24.98
C ARG A 421 23.54 30.27 25.48
N THR A 422 24.71 30.74 25.01
CA THR A 422 25.22 32.11 25.27
C THR A 422 24.88 33.01 24.09
#